data_2355a7c7c763922e059096c75bd7bf5e
#
_entry.id   2355a7c7c763922e059096c75bd7bf5e
#
_cell.length_a   1.000
_cell.length_b   1.000
_cell.length_c   1.000
_cell.angle_alpha   90.00
_cell.angle_beta   90.00
_cell.angle_gamma   90.00
#
_symmetry.space_group_name_H-M   'P 1'
#
loop_
_entity.id
_entity.type
_entity.pdbx_description
1 polymer ?
#
loop_
_entity_poly.entity_id
_entity_poly.type
_entity_poly.pdbx_seq_one_letter_code
_entity_poly.pdbx_strand_id
1 'polypeptide(L)'
;MIYLGIYAVITLLLSALSQDSINENFKASQRSIAITDEDNTDASRALCDYLASIHQVTTPEPGEDTALLDAIYYRTLNYAMVIPEGFEDRVLAGETKDLVSSLTIPGSSSQYVDNQITQYVQALQLYLAGGDTIAEAIDHTDHTISDLPKVSVTSFQMSDADTNSMVFYFFQYLPYIFLAILFAGMAPILVTLNSRDMKARTACSALPGRTRTLAMASGCLLYSLGIWLLFLLLGLVFYRKAMLQPYVGYAILNSLAFLLFTTALSLFISTFSPDDNVLNMLANIVGLSMSFLCGVFVPQSMLSGSVLAVGRFLPAYWYIRANNMLAGFGKKSST
;
A
#
# COMPACT_ATOMS: atom_id res chain seq x y z
N MET A 1 13.70 21.27 -7.19
CA MET A 1 14.14 20.43 -8.33
C MET A 1 14.43 18.98 -7.89
N ILE A 2 15.15 18.75 -6.77
CA ILE A 2 15.49 17.40 -6.28
C ILE A 2 14.24 16.54 -6.00
N TYR A 3 13.24 17.08 -5.30
CA TYR A 3 12.00 16.33 -4.97
C TYR A 3 11.21 15.88 -6.21
N LEU A 4 11.18 16.73 -7.25
CA LEU A 4 10.52 16.41 -8.51
C LEU A 4 11.26 15.29 -9.26
N GLY A 5 12.60 15.33 -9.25
CA GLY A 5 13.44 14.27 -9.81
C GLY A 5 13.28 12.94 -9.05
N ILE A 6 13.31 12.98 -7.72
CA ILE A 6 13.12 11.78 -6.87
C ILE A 6 11.74 11.17 -7.12
N TYR A 7 10.68 11.97 -7.17
CA TYR A 7 9.33 11.46 -7.43
C TYR A 7 9.21 10.84 -8.82
N ALA A 8 9.73 11.50 -9.86
CA ALA A 8 9.72 10.95 -11.21
C ALA A 8 10.48 9.62 -11.28
N VAL A 9 11.63 9.53 -10.61
CA VAL A 9 12.42 8.28 -10.53
C VAL A 9 11.65 7.19 -9.77
N ILE A 10 11.05 7.51 -8.62
CA ILE A 10 10.26 6.54 -7.84
C ILE A 10 9.05 6.05 -8.65
N THR A 11 8.35 6.94 -9.34
CA THR A 11 7.19 6.58 -10.16
C THR A 11 7.60 5.69 -11.34
N LEU A 12 8.72 6.01 -11.99
CA LEU A 12 9.31 5.19 -13.05
C LEU A 12 9.74 3.81 -12.53
N LEU A 13 10.39 3.78 -11.38
CA LEU A 13 10.89 2.55 -10.78
C LEU A 13 9.74 1.64 -10.33
N LEU A 14 8.70 2.20 -9.71
CA LEU A 14 7.48 1.48 -9.35
C LEU A 14 6.73 0.98 -10.59
N SER A 15 6.65 1.79 -11.65
CA SER A 15 6.02 1.37 -12.91
C SER A 15 6.80 0.25 -13.60
N ALA A 16 8.13 0.30 -13.59
CA ALA A 16 8.99 -0.74 -14.15
C ALA A 16 8.91 -2.04 -13.34
N LEU A 17 9.00 -1.95 -12.01
CA LEU A 17 8.88 -3.11 -11.11
C LEU A 17 7.50 -3.77 -11.19
N SER A 18 6.44 -2.97 -11.42
CA SER A 18 5.09 -3.51 -11.59
C SER A 18 4.90 -4.25 -12.91
N GLN A 19 5.64 -3.92 -13.96
CA GLN A 19 5.58 -4.63 -15.24
C GLN A 19 6.23 -6.01 -15.16
N ASP A 20 7.32 -6.17 -14.44
CA ASP A 20 8.00 -7.47 -14.32
C ASP A 20 7.25 -8.46 -13.41
N SER A 21 6.53 -7.97 -12.40
CA SER A 21 5.74 -8.81 -11.49
C SER A 21 4.45 -9.36 -12.12
N ILE A 22 3.97 -8.80 -13.22
CA ILE A 22 2.70 -9.20 -13.89
C ILE A 22 2.91 -10.38 -14.85
N ASN A 23 4.14 -10.65 -15.29
CA ASN A 23 4.46 -11.72 -16.24
C ASN A 23 4.91 -13.03 -15.58
N GLU A 24 5.05 -13.10 -14.28
CA GLU A 24 5.32 -14.35 -13.61
C GLU A 24 4.01 -15.12 -13.41
N ASN A 25 3.89 -16.27 -14.10
CA ASN A 25 2.97 -17.32 -13.70
C ASN A 25 3.07 -17.48 -12.17
N PHE A 26 1.94 -17.46 -11.47
CA PHE A 26 1.93 -17.70 -10.03
C PHE A 26 2.75 -18.97 -9.74
N LYS A 27 3.97 -18.82 -9.32
CA LYS A 27 4.78 -19.89 -8.74
C LYS A 27 4.50 -19.84 -7.26
N ALA A 28 3.95 -20.91 -6.74
CA ALA A 28 3.85 -21.09 -5.30
C ALA A 28 5.22 -20.78 -4.69
N SER A 29 5.32 -19.68 -3.98
CA SER A 29 6.61 -19.26 -3.42
C SER A 29 6.95 -20.19 -2.26
N GLN A 30 8.03 -20.95 -2.40
CA GLN A 30 8.56 -21.75 -1.31
C GLN A 30 8.85 -20.85 -0.12
N ARG A 31 8.41 -21.27 1.06
CA ARG A 31 8.62 -20.57 2.34
C ARG A 31 9.46 -21.46 3.24
N SER A 32 10.28 -20.83 4.08
CA SER A 32 10.95 -21.56 5.17
C SER A 32 9.95 -21.71 6.30
N ILE A 33 9.60 -22.96 6.62
CA ILE A 33 8.65 -23.28 7.68
C ILE A 33 9.31 -24.28 8.66
N ALA A 34 9.02 -24.12 9.95
CA ALA A 34 9.41 -25.08 10.97
C ALA A 34 8.19 -25.89 11.40
N ILE A 35 8.34 -27.20 11.47
CA ILE A 35 7.26 -28.10 11.88
C ILE A 35 7.76 -28.97 13.03
N THR A 36 7.02 -28.98 14.12
CA THR A 36 7.16 -29.89 15.24
C THR A 36 5.92 -30.77 15.28
N ASP A 37 6.09 -32.05 15.02
CA ASP A 37 4.99 -33.03 15.10
C ASP A 37 5.09 -33.78 16.43
N GLU A 38 4.12 -33.52 17.34
CA GLU A 38 4.02 -34.21 18.63
C GLU A 38 3.03 -35.39 18.58
N ASP A 39 2.17 -35.44 17.54
CA ASP A 39 1.15 -36.47 17.39
C ASP A 39 1.72 -37.80 16.80
N ASN A 40 2.60 -37.65 15.82
CA ASN A 40 3.29 -38.79 15.15
C ASN A 40 2.33 -39.87 14.58
N THR A 41 1.12 -39.49 14.19
CA THR A 41 0.10 -40.33 13.56
C THR A 41 0.24 -40.35 12.03
N ASP A 42 -0.55 -41.18 11.35
CA ASP A 42 -0.52 -41.23 9.89
C ASP A 42 -1.08 -39.89 9.28
N ALA A 43 -2.09 -39.29 9.89
CA ALA A 43 -2.63 -38.00 9.44
C ALA A 43 -1.65 -36.84 9.65
N SER A 44 -0.94 -36.79 10.79
CA SER A 44 0.04 -35.73 11.05
C SER A 44 1.24 -35.80 10.12
N ARG A 45 1.75 -37.03 9.88
CA ARG A 45 2.85 -37.25 8.92
C ARG A 45 2.48 -36.88 7.50
N ALA A 46 1.27 -37.25 7.04
CA ALA A 46 0.78 -36.89 5.72
C ALA A 46 0.70 -35.38 5.54
N LEU A 47 0.24 -34.62 6.55
CA LEU A 47 0.26 -33.15 6.52
C LEU A 47 1.69 -32.61 6.45
N CYS A 48 2.64 -33.19 7.20
CA CYS A 48 4.04 -32.79 7.15
C CYS A 48 4.66 -33.06 5.76
N ASP A 49 4.40 -34.19 5.17
CA ASP A 49 4.89 -34.57 3.85
C ASP A 49 4.30 -33.67 2.76
N TYR A 50 3.01 -33.35 2.84
CA TYR A 50 2.38 -32.39 1.95
C TYR A 50 3.05 -31.02 2.02
N LEU A 51 3.26 -30.48 3.22
CA LEU A 51 3.92 -29.18 3.39
C LEU A 51 5.39 -29.21 2.95
N ALA A 52 6.10 -30.31 3.17
CA ALA A 52 7.47 -30.49 2.71
C ALA A 52 7.60 -30.57 1.18
N SER A 53 6.55 -31.03 0.49
CA SER A 53 6.52 -31.05 -0.98
C SER A 53 6.48 -29.63 -1.60
N ILE A 54 5.97 -28.64 -0.86
CA ILE A 54 5.72 -27.27 -1.35
C ILE A 54 6.71 -26.27 -0.76
N HIS A 55 7.15 -26.51 0.49
CA HIS A 55 7.93 -25.56 1.28
C HIS A 55 9.29 -26.14 1.68
N GLN A 56 10.19 -25.28 2.16
CA GLN A 56 11.42 -25.70 2.80
C GLN A 56 11.14 -25.95 4.29
N VAL A 57 11.01 -27.22 4.66
CA VAL A 57 10.71 -27.60 6.04
C VAL A 57 12.01 -27.79 6.82
N THR A 58 12.06 -27.22 8.01
CA THR A 58 13.11 -27.42 9.01
C THR A 58 12.46 -27.98 10.27
N THR A 59 12.98 -29.06 10.82
CA THR A 59 12.53 -29.58 12.11
C THR A 59 13.44 -28.97 13.18
N PRO A 60 12.93 -28.13 14.09
CA PRO A 60 13.74 -27.54 15.17
C PRO A 60 14.14 -28.64 16.18
N GLU A 61 15.32 -28.50 16.78
CA GLU A 61 15.72 -29.40 17.87
C GLU A 61 14.93 -29.07 19.16
N PRO A 62 14.63 -30.07 19.99
CA PRO A 62 13.91 -29.84 21.24
C PRO A 62 14.67 -28.89 22.18
N GLY A 63 14.04 -27.80 22.59
CA GLY A 63 14.61 -26.78 23.49
C GLY A 63 15.20 -25.54 22.83
N GLU A 64 15.05 -25.39 21.51
CA GLU A 64 15.49 -24.20 20.75
C GLU A 64 14.40 -23.12 20.59
N ASP A 65 13.48 -22.97 21.53
CA ASP A 65 12.36 -21.99 21.42
C ASP A 65 12.87 -20.55 21.21
N THR A 66 14.00 -20.19 21.82
CA THR A 66 14.59 -18.85 21.64
C THR A 66 15.20 -18.68 20.25
N ALA A 67 15.84 -19.70 19.71
CA ALA A 67 16.39 -19.68 18.35
C ALA A 67 15.28 -19.60 17.30
N LEU A 68 14.15 -20.25 17.57
CA LEU A 68 12.97 -20.22 16.70
C LEU A 68 12.31 -18.82 16.69
N LEU A 69 12.19 -18.18 17.85
CA LEU A 69 11.72 -16.79 17.97
C LEU A 69 12.65 -15.83 17.25
N ASP A 70 13.96 -15.98 17.39
CA ASP A 70 14.95 -15.18 16.71
C ASP A 70 14.88 -15.38 15.18
N ALA A 71 14.72 -16.62 14.71
CA ALA A 71 14.59 -16.93 13.30
C ALA A 71 13.34 -16.28 12.68
N ILE A 72 12.21 -16.25 13.38
CA ILE A 72 11.00 -15.57 12.97
C ILE A 72 11.20 -14.04 13.00
N TYR A 73 11.83 -13.51 14.06
CA TYR A 73 12.09 -12.06 14.20
C TYR A 73 13.00 -11.54 13.08
N TYR A 74 14.08 -12.26 12.75
CA TYR A 74 14.98 -11.91 11.65
C TYR A 74 14.47 -12.32 10.27
N ARG A 75 13.25 -12.88 10.17
CA ARG A 75 12.62 -13.31 8.91
C ARG A 75 13.40 -14.37 8.13
N THR A 76 14.25 -15.12 8.77
CA THR A 76 14.91 -16.32 8.20
C THR A 76 13.92 -17.49 8.16
N LEU A 77 12.96 -17.51 9.09
CA LEU A 77 11.83 -18.42 9.12
C LEU A 77 10.53 -17.63 8.92
N ASN A 78 9.66 -18.14 8.07
CA ASN A 78 8.40 -17.44 7.77
C ASN A 78 7.22 -17.90 8.62
N TYR A 79 7.28 -19.17 9.09
CA TYR A 79 6.17 -19.81 9.80
C TYR A 79 6.71 -20.93 10.67
N ALA A 80 6.24 -21.05 11.89
CA ALA A 80 6.50 -22.19 12.75
C ALA A 80 5.18 -22.78 13.23
N MET A 81 5.03 -24.08 13.19
CA MET A 81 3.84 -24.78 13.65
C MET A 81 4.18 -25.97 14.51
N VAL A 82 3.29 -26.26 15.43
CA VAL A 82 3.28 -27.45 16.27
C VAL A 82 1.98 -28.20 16.02
N ILE A 83 2.07 -29.46 15.68
CA ILE A 83 0.94 -30.39 15.60
C ILE A 83 0.82 -31.05 16.98
N PRO A 84 -0.21 -30.73 17.78
CA PRO A 84 -0.31 -31.26 19.15
C PRO A 84 -0.75 -32.72 19.15
N GLU A 85 -0.46 -33.43 20.24
CA GLU A 85 -1.01 -34.77 20.50
C GLU A 85 -2.54 -34.81 20.35
N GLY A 86 -3.09 -35.85 19.74
CA GLY A 86 -4.52 -36.01 19.48
C GLY A 86 -5.01 -35.31 18.22
N PHE A 87 -4.11 -34.87 17.33
CA PHE A 87 -4.46 -34.25 16.05
C PHE A 87 -5.35 -35.16 15.19
N GLU A 88 -4.98 -36.43 15.02
CA GLU A 88 -5.70 -37.42 14.20
C GLU A 88 -7.12 -37.64 14.77
N ASP A 89 -7.27 -37.79 16.07
CA ASP A 89 -8.58 -37.98 16.72
C ASP A 89 -9.50 -36.78 16.49
N ARG A 90 -8.95 -35.57 16.53
CA ARG A 90 -9.69 -34.32 16.28
C ARG A 90 -10.10 -34.19 14.81
N VAL A 91 -9.22 -34.59 13.89
CA VAL A 91 -9.54 -34.64 12.46
C VAL A 91 -10.66 -35.63 12.18
N LEU A 92 -10.60 -36.82 12.80
CA LEU A 92 -11.65 -37.84 12.73
C LEU A 92 -12.99 -37.36 13.33
N ALA A 93 -12.93 -36.55 14.39
CA ALA A 93 -14.11 -35.94 14.98
C ALA A 93 -14.74 -34.80 14.13
N GLY A 94 -14.08 -34.41 13.04
CA GLY A 94 -14.55 -33.35 12.15
C GLY A 94 -14.28 -31.94 12.67
N GLU A 95 -13.34 -31.77 13.62
CA GLU A 95 -12.94 -30.45 14.10
C GLU A 95 -12.15 -29.71 13.01
N THR A 96 -12.43 -28.42 12.83
CA THR A 96 -11.78 -27.58 11.80
C THR A 96 -11.00 -26.40 12.36
N LYS A 97 -11.10 -26.15 13.66
CA LYS A 97 -10.48 -24.98 14.33
C LYS A 97 -9.39 -25.42 15.30
N ASP A 98 -8.34 -24.61 15.35
CA ASP A 98 -7.26 -24.73 16.31
C ASP A 98 -6.62 -26.13 16.34
N LEU A 99 -6.56 -26.80 15.17
CA LEU A 99 -5.98 -28.12 15.02
C LEU A 99 -4.44 -28.11 15.13
N VAL A 100 -3.82 -27.00 14.74
CA VAL A 100 -2.38 -26.78 14.86
C VAL A 100 -2.13 -25.46 15.57
N SER A 101 -1.07 -25.40 16.35
CA SER A 101 -0.59 -24.15 16.96
C SER A 101 0.44 -23.51 16.04
N SER A 102 0.26 -22.23 15.69
CA SER A 102 1.21 -21.54 14.83
C SER A 102 1.83 -20.33 15.50
N LEU A 103 3.12 -20.11 15.27
CA LEU A 103 3.87 -18.93 15.65
C LEU A 103 4.35 -18.23 14.38
N THR A 104 3.89 -17.00 14.16
CA THR A 104 4.19 -16.26 12.93
C THR A 104 4.05 -14.76 13.14
N ILE A 105 4.70 -13.97 12.29
CA ILE A 105 4.45 -12.54 12.21
C ILE A 105 3.21 -12.34 11.34
N PRO A 106 2.16 -11.63 11.81
CA PRO A 106 0.97 -11.39 11.01
C PRO A 106 1.29 -10.78 9.64
N GLY A 107 0.81 -11.44 8.57
CA GLY A 107 1.05 -10.98 7.20
C GLY A 107 0.50 -11.95 6.15
N SER A 108 0.65 -11.59 4.89
CA SER A 108 0.17 -12.39 3.76
C SER A 108 0.83 -13.78 3.66
N SER A 109 2.06 -13.92 4.17
CA SER A 109 2.80 -15.18 4.13
C SER A 109 2.25 -16.22 5.09
N SER A 110 1.83 -15.80 6.29
CA SER A 110 1.23 -16.70 7.28
C SER A 110 -0.14 -17.20 6.85
N GLN A 111 -0.98 -16.29 6.37
CA GLN A 111 -2.30 -16.65 5.85
C GLN A 111 -2.23 -17.64 4.68
N TYR A 112 -1.17 -17.58 3.88
CA TYR A 112 -0.99 -18.51 2.77
C TYR A 112 -0.77 -19.94 3.28
N VAL A 113 0.11 -20.15 4.27
CA VAL A 113 0.37 -21.46 4.88
C VAL A 113 -0.87 -21.97 5.66
N ASP A 114 -1.52 -21.08 6.44
CA ASP A 114 -2.75 -21.42 7.17
C ASP A 114 -3.87 -21.90 6.22
N ASN A 115 -4.01 -21.26 5.06
CA ASN A 115 -4.99 -21.69 4.05
C ASN A 115 -4.64 -23.07 3.47
N GLN A 116 -3.36 -23.37 3.23
CA GLN A 116 -2.94 -24.67 2.72
C GLN A 116 -3.19 -25.79 3.73
N ILE A 117 -2.87 -25.56 5.01
CA ILE A 117 -3.17 -26.50 6.10
C ILE A 117 -4.69 -26.73 6.16
N THR A 118 -5.47 -25.66 6.14
CA THR A 118 -6.93 -25.74 6.21
C THR A 118 -7.49 -26.52 5.01
N GLN A 119 -6.99 -26.27 3.81
CA GLN A 119 -7.42 -27.00 2.60
C GLN A 119 -7.09 -28.48 2.66
N TYR A 120 -5.89 -28.84 3.12
CA TYR A 120 -5.48 -30.23 3.27
C TYR A 120 -6.38 -30.96 4.28
N VAL A 121 -6.56 -30.39 5.45
CA VAL A 121 -7.40 -30.99 6.51
C VAL A 121 -8.86 -31.11 6.05
N GLN A 122 -9.41 -30.09 5.38
CA GLN A 122 -10.78 -30.16 4.87
C GLN A 122 -10.95 -31.23 3.78
N ALA A 123 -9.97 -31.40 2.90
CA ALA A 123 -10.01 -32.46 1.90
C ALA A 123 -9.94 -33.85 2.56
N LEU A 124 -9.06 -34.03 3.54
CA LEU A 124 -8.96 -35.28 4.30
C LEU A 124 -10.28 -35.59 5.03
N GLN A 125 -10.88 -34.63 5.70
CA GLN A 125 -12.17 -34.80 6.37
C GLN A 125 -13.31 -35.13 5.40
N LEU A 126 -13.28 -34.59 4.19
CA LEU A 126 -14.29 -34.88 3.18
C LEU A 126 -14.28 -36.36 2.77
N TYR A 127 -13.10 -36.96 2.57
CA TYR A 127 -12.95 -38.39 2.25
C TYR A 127 -13.30 -39.27 3.44
N LEU A 128 -12.88 -38.90 4.65
CA LEU A 128 -13.29 -39.58 5.88
C LEU A 128 -14.81 -39.58 6.08
N ALA A 129 -15.46 -38.47 5.81
CA ALA A 129 -16.92 -38.37 5.85
C ALA A 129 -17.61 -39.21 4.74
N GLY A 130 -16.89 -39.49 3.65
CA GLY A 130 -17.32 -40.39 2.58
C GLY A 130 -17.28 -41.87 2.98
N GLY A 131 -16.64 -42.19 4.10
CA GLY A 131 -16.50 -43.58 4.64
C GLY A 131 -15.16 -44.25 4.33
N ASP A 132 -14.19 -43.50 3.82
CA ASP A 132 -12.84 -44.02 3.55
C ASP A 132 -12.09 -44.29 4.87
N THR A 133 -11.20 -45.20 4.88
CA THR A 133 -10.22 -45.40 5.97
C THR A 133 -9.20 -44.25 5.93
N ILE A 134 -8.52 -44.01 7.05
CA ILE A 134 -7.50 -42.95 7.12
C ILE A 134 -6.46 -43.06 6.02
N ALA A 135 -5.95 -44.24 5.74
CA ALA A 135 -4.96 -44.47 4.69
C ALA A 135 -5.48 -44.20 3.28
N GLU A 136 -6.73 -44.58 2.98
CA GLU A 136 -7.39 -44.31 1.71
C GLU A 136 -7.71 -42.82 1.57
N ALA A 137 -8.15 -42.15 2.64
CA ALA A 137 -8.44 -40.72 2.66
C ALA A 137 -7.17 -39.90 2.43
N ILE A 138 -6.01 -40.28 2.98
CA ILE A 138 -4.71 -39.65 2.72
C ILE A 138 -4.36 -39.77 1.23
N ASP A 139 -4.41 -41.01 0.67
CA ASP A 139 -4.06 -41.27 -0.72
C ASP A 139 -4.96 -40.47 -1.68
N HIS A 140 -6.27 -40.47 -1.45
CA HIS A 140 -7.22 -39.65 -2.23
C HIS A 140 -6.99 -38.15 -2.10
N THR A 141 -6.62 -37.68 -0.91
CA THR A 141 -6.32 -36.26 -0.66
C THR A 141 -5.06 -35.85 -1.42
N ASP A 142 -4.00 -36.62 -1.34
CA ASP A 142 -2.73 -36.34 -2.01
C ASP A 142 -2.91 -36.35 -3.54
N HIS A 143 -3.65 -37.31 -4.07
CA HIS A 143 -4.01 -37.33 -5.49
C HIS A 143 -4.82 -36.10 -5.89
N THR A 144 -5.84 -35.72 -5.14
CA THR A 144 -6.71 -34.58 -5.46
C THR A 144 -5.95 -33.26 -5.40
N ILE A 145 -5.06 -33.08 -4.43
CA ILE A 145 -4.29 -31.86 -4.29
C ILE A 145 -3.17 -31.78 -5.35
N SER A 146 -2.56 -32.90 -5.72
CA SER A 146 -1.55 -32.93 -6.79
C SER A 146 -2.15 -32.71 -8.18
N ASP A 147 -3.40 -33.12 -8.39
CA ASP A 147 -4.13 -33.00 -9.66
C ASP A 147 -4.96 -31.68 -9.74
N LEU A 148 -4.80 -30.78 -8.76
CA LEU A 148 -5.41 -29.44 -8.85
C LEU A 148 -5.03 -28.85 -10.22
N PRO A 149 -6.03 -28.44 -11.02
CA PRO A 149 -5.76 -27.87 -12.33
C PRO A 149 -4.76 -26.74 -12.14
N LYS A 150 -3.60 -26.86 -12.80
CA LYS A 150 -2.64 -25.76 -12.88
C LYS A 150 -3.41 -24.56 -13.43
N VAL A 151 -3.90 -23.72 -12.52
CA VAL A 151 -4.48 -22.46 -12.91
C VAL A 151 -3.36 -21.70 -13.57
N SER A 152 -3.23 -21.85 -14.89
CA SER A 152 -2.46 -20.89 -15.65
C SER A 152 -3.25 -19.60 -15.48
N VAL A 153 -2.77 -18.75 -14.59
CA VAL A 153 -3.16 -17.35 -14.65
C VAL A 153 -2.61 -16.89 -15.99
N THR A 154 -3.42 -17.09 -17.01
CA THR A 154 -3.21 -16.44 -18.30
C THR A 154 -3.07 -15.00 -17.93
N SER A 155 -1.88 -14.44 -18.16
CA SER A 155 -1.52 -13.08 -17.82
C SER A 155 -2.79 -12.23 -17.87
N PHE A 156 -3.25 -11.77 -16.69
CA PHE A 156 -4.22 -10.72 -16.69
C PHE A 156 -3.56 -9.62 -17.51
N GLN A 157 -3.94 -9.49 -18.79
CA GLN A 157 -3.82 -8.19 -19.41
C GLN A 157 -4.40 -7.28 -18.34
N MET A 158 -3.58 -6.39 -17.78
CA MET A 158 -4.07 -5.42 -16.80
C MET A 158 -5.40 -4.96 -17.35
N SER A 159 -6.47 -5.41 -16.71
CA SER A 159 -7.81 -5.04 -17.16
C SER A 159 -7.83 -3.51 -17.08
N ASP A 160 -8.62 -2.87 -17.93
CA ASP A 160 -8.79 -1.41 -17.83
C ASP A 160 -9.10 -0.99 -16.39
N ALA A 161 -9.67 -1.88 -15.57
CA ALA A 161 -9.89 -1.69 -14.15
C ALA A 161 -8.61 -1.57 -13.30
N ASP A 162 -7.55 -2.32 -13.61
CA ASP A 162 -6.28 -2.26 -12.85
C ASP A 162 -5.47 -1.02 -13.23
N THR A 163 -5.46 -0.67 -14.52
CA THR A 163 -4.85 0.57 -15.01
C THR A 163 -5.58 1.79 -14.46
N ASN A 164 -6.91 1.71 -14.34
CA ASN A 164 -7.73 2.74 -13.71
C ASN A 164 -7.38 2.91 -12.22
N SER A 165 -7.16 1.81 -11.50
CA SER A 165 -6.72 1.86 -10.10
C SER A 165 -5.37 2.55 -9.96
N MET A 166 -4.42 2.31 -10.86
CA MET A 166 -3.11 2.98 -10.85
C MET A 166 -3.19 4.49 -11.08
N VAL A 167 -4.09 4.96 -11.95
CA VAL A 167 -4.32 6.40 -12.15
C VAL A 167 -4.79 7.04 -10.85
N PHE A 168 -5.68 6.40 -10.10
CA PHE A 168 -6.12 6.94 -8.81
C PHE A 168 -5.02 6.94 -7.74
N TYR A 169 -4.12 5.95 -7.74
CA TYR A 169 -2.92 5.98 -6.89
C TYR A 169 -2.01 7.17 -7.24
N PHE A 170 -1.83 7.47 -8.51
CA PHE A 170 -1.10 8.68 -8.92
C PHE A 170 -1.71 9.95 -8.32
N PHE A 171 -3.02 10.14 -8.43
CA PHE A 171 -3.70 11.28 -7.82
C PHE A 171 -3.63 11.26 -6.28
N GLN A 172 -3.60 10.09 -5.66
CA GLN A 172 -3.55 9.94 -4.20
C GLN A 172 -2.28 10.55 -3.59
N TYR A 173 -1.14 10.48 -4.28
CA TYR A 173 0.13 11.03 -3.80
C TYR A 173 0.33 12.51 -4.09
N LEU A 174 -0.45 13.12 -4.99
CA LEU A 174 -0.30 14.54 -5.35
C LEU A 174 -0.38 15.50 -4.17
N PRO A 175 -1.23 15.32 -3.13
CA PRO A 175 -1.27 16.22 -1.99
C PRO A 175 0.08 16.39 -1.28
N TYR A 176 0.76 15.29 -1.03
CA TYR A 176 2.09 15.32 -0.41
C TYR A 176 3.10 16.05 -1.29
N ILE A 177 3.07 15.78 -2.57
CA ILE A 177 4.00 16.36 -3.55
C ILE A 177 3.78 17.86 -3.68
N PHE A 178 2.53 18.31 -3.77
CA PHE A 178 2.22 19.73 -3.84
C PHE A 178 2.65 20.46 -2.58
N LEU A 179 2.38 19.92 -1.41
CA LEU A 179 2.87 20.48 -0.15
C LEU A 179 4.41 20.57 -0.16
N ALA A 180 5.10 19.48 -0.48
CA ALA A 180 6.57 19.45 -0.47
C ALA A 180 7.17 20.45 -1.47
N ILE A 181 6.70 20.49 -2.72
CA ILE A 181 7.26 21.35 -3.76
C ILE A 181 6.94 22.83 -3.52
N LEU A 182 5.71 23.15 -3.11
CA LEU A 182 5.32 24.53 -2.90
C LEU A 182 6.00 25.11 -1.66
N PHE A 183 6.14 24.35 -0.58
CA PHE A 183 6.89 24.82 0.59
C PHE A 183 8.39 24.94 0.32
N ALA A 184 8.99 23.98 -0.39
CA ALA A 184 10.43 24.01 -0.67
C ALA A 184 10.81 25.01 -1.78
N GLY A 185 9.92 25.25 -2.74
CA GLY A 185 10.23 26.10 -3.90
C GLY A 185 9.65 27.50 -3.82
N MET A 186 8.38 27.62 -3.47
CA MET A 186 7.66 28.91 -3.51
C MET A 186 7.80 29.69 -2.20
N ALA A 187 7.73 29.02 -1.04
CA ALA A 187 7.73 29.70 0.24
C ALA A 187 9.01 30.49 0.52
N PRO A 188 10.24 30.02 0.25
CA PRO A 188 11.45 30.81 0.43
C PRO A 188 11.49 32.09 -0.43
N ILE A 189 11.00 32.00 -1.67
CA ILE A 189 10.90 33.14 -2.58
C ILE A 189 9.96 34.21 -1.97
N LEU A 190 8.81 33.76 -1.46
CA LEU A 190 7.84 34.65 -0.81
C LEU A 190 8.36 35.27 0.47
N VAL A 191 9.11 34.53 1.28
CA VAL A 191 9.75 35.05 2.49
C VAL A 191 10.74 36.13 2.12
N THR A 192 11.58 35.90 1.10
CA THR A 192 12.52 36.91 0.59
C THR A 192 11.79 38.18 0.12
N LEU A 193 10.72 38.03 -0.67
CA LEU A 193 9.90 39.14 -1.15
C LEU A 193 9.15 39.87 -0.02
N ASN A 194 8.87 39.19 1.07
CA ASN A 194 8.22 39.74 2.27
C ASN A 194 9.22 40.28 3.30
N SER A 195 10.54 40.17 3.06
CA SER A 195 11.56 40.69 3.93
C SER A 195 11.40 42.21 4.15
N ARG A 196 11.89 42.69 5.29
CA ARG A 196 11.76 44.10 5.70
C ARG A 196 12.35 45.07 4.65
N ASP A 197 13.50 44.70 4.11
CA ASP A 197 14.20 45.53 3.13
C ASP A 197 13.45 45.61 1.79
N MET A 198 12.90 44.48 1.32
CA MET A 198 12.11 44.44 0.10
C MET A 198 10.77 45.18 0.28
N LYS A 199 10.15 45.09 1.45
CA LYS A 199 8.94 45.87 1.78
C LYS A 199 9.25 47.35 1.79
N ALA A 200 10.37 47.77 2.42
CA ALA A 200 10.76 49.21 2.45
C ALA A 200 11.07 49.74 1.05
N ARG A 201 11.83 49.02 0.24
CA ARG A 201 12.11 49.39 -1.16
C ARG A 201 10.82 49.54 -1.98
N THR A 202 9.88 48.62 -1.81
CA THR A 202 8.59 48.67 -2.56
C THR A 202 7.70 49.78 -2.04
N ALA A 203 7.74 50.10 -0.75
CA ALA A 203 6.98 51.22 -0.18
C ALA A 203 7.43 52.61 -0.70
N CYS A 204 8.72 52.72 -1.08
CA CYS A 204 9.28 53.91 -1.73
C CYS A 204 8.91 54.00 -3.23
N SER A 205 8.33 52.94 -3.80
CA SER A 205 7.88 52.96 -5.19
C SER A 205 6.45 53.50 -5.32
N ALA A 206 6.08 53.99 -6.53
CA ALA A 206 4.74 54.44 -6.82
C ALA A 206 3.68 53.33 -6.89
N LEU A 207 4.03 52.09 -6.57
CA LEU A 207 3.14 50.93 -6.67
C LEU A 207 2.22 50.83 -5.44
N PRO A 208 0.87 50.83 -5.63
CA PRO A 208 -0.05 50.61 -4.53
C PRO A 208 0.12 49.20 -3.93
N GLY A 209 0.00 49.08 -2.61
CA GLY A 209 0.20 47.81 -1.89
C GLY A 209 -0.70 46.65 -2.39
N ARG A 210 -1.91 46.99 -2.86
CA ARG A 210 -2.83 46.00 -3.45
C ARG A 210 -2.26 45.41 -4.74
N THR A 211 -1.66 46.20 -5.61
CA THR A 211 -1.04 45.74 -6.87
C THR A 211 0.12 44.83 -6.58
N ARG A 212 0.93 45.13 -5.56
CA ARG A 212 2.03 44.24 -5.11
C ARG A 212 1.50 42.87 -4.63
N THR A 213 0.51 42.86 -3.76
CA THR A 213 -0.08 41.62 -3.24
C THR A 213 -0.71 40.80 -4.36
N LEU A 214 -1.44 41.43 -5.29
CA LEU A 214 -2.01 40.74 -6.45
C LEU A 214 -0.92 40.18 -7.38
N ALA A 215 0.15 40.94 -7.64
CA ALA A 215 1.28 40.45 -8.44
C ALA A 215 1.97 39.26 -7.81
N MET A 216 2.18 39.28 -6.48
CA MET A 216 2.74 38.12 -5.76
C MET A 216 1.81 36.92 -5.83
N ALA A 217 0.51 37.11 -5.58
CA ALA A 217 -0.48 36.05 -5.61
C ALA A 217 -0.62 35.43 -7.02
N SER A 218 -0.62 36.26 -8.07
CA SER A 218 -0.68 35.78 -9.47
C SER A 218 0.58 35.03 -9.87
N GLY A 219 1.77 35.50 -9.44
CA GLY A 219 3.02 34.79 -9.67
C GLY A 219 3.04 33.42 -9.00
N CYS A 220 2.56 33.32 -7.76
CA CYS A 220 2.43 32.06 -7.04
C CYS A 220 1.43 31.12 -7.72
N LEU A 221 0.31 31.64 -8.17
CA LEU A 221 -0.70 30.87 -8.89
C LEU A 221 -0.14 30.32 -10.21
N LEU A 222 0.56 31.14 -10.99
CA LEU A 222 1.21 30.70 -12.24
C LEU A 222 2.26 29.62 -11.99
N TYR A 223 3.07 29.79 -10.95
CA TYR A 223 4.07 28.78 -10.57
C TYR A 223 3.41 27.46 -10.18
N SER A 224 2.39 27.49 -9.31
CA SER A 224 1.69 26.29 -8.88
C SER A 224 0.93 25.61 -10.02
N LEU A 225 0.27 26.36 -10.89
CA LEU A 225 -0.37 25.84 -12.11
C LEU A 225 0.65 25.20 -13.07
N GLY A 226 1.84 25.80 -13.22
CA GLY A 226 2.91 25.22 -14.02
C GLY A 226 3.36 23.85 -13.50
N ILE A 227 3.51 23.71 -12.17
CA ILE A 227 3.82 22.43 -11.54
C ILE A 227 2.68 21.42 -11.73
N TRP A 228 1.44 21.85 -11.53
CA TRP A 228 0.27 21.01 -11.71
C TRP A 228 0.15 20.49 -13.15
N LEU A 229 0.31 21.35 -14.15
CA LEU A 229 0.32 20.96 -15.56
C LEU A 229 1.45 19.96 -15.85
N LEU A 230 2.63 20.18 -15.29
CA LEU A 230 3.75 19.25 -15.45
C LEU A 230 3.40 17.85 -14.90
N PHE A 231 2.77 17.76 -13.72
CA PHE A 231 2.35 16.46 -13.19
C PHE A 231 1.21 15.84 -14.01
N LEU A 232 0.27 16.62 -14.54
CA LEU A 232 -0.74 16.09 -15.45
C LEU A 232 -0.13 15.55 -16.74
N LEU A 233 0.86 16.24 -17.31
CA LEU A 233 1.58 15.77 -18.49
C LEU A 233 2.35 14.48 -18.19
N LEU A 234 3.03 14.39 -17.04
CA LEU A 234 3.66 13.15 -16.61
C LEU A 234 2.62 12.02 -16.48
N GLY A 235 1.48 12.26 -15.84
CA GLY A 235 0.39 11.30 -15.74
C GLY A 235 -0.10 10.85 -17.13
N LEU A 236 -0.25 11.78 -18.06
CA LEU A 236 -0.67 11.46 -19.44
C LEU A 236 0.37 10.60 -20.18
N VAL A 237 1.67 10.86 -19.98
CA VAL A 237 2.75 10.07 -20.58
C VAL A 237 2.76 8.65 -20.04
N PHE A 238 2.60 8.47 -18.73
CA PHE A 238 2.66 7.14 -18.09
C PHE A 238 1.38 6.32 -18.28
N TYR A 239 0.22 6.94 -18.09
CA TYR A 239 -1.08 6.23 -18.07
C TYR A 239 -1.88 6.38 -19.36
N ARG A 240 -1.41 7.18 -20.32
CA ARG A 240 -1.97 7.31 -21.68
C ARG A 240 -3.52 7.32 -21.71
N LYS A 241 -4.13 6.27 -22.30
CA LYS A 241 -5.60 6.16 -22.47
C LYS A 241 -6.39 6.18 -21.15
N ALA A 242 -5.82 5.65 -20.07
CA ALA A 242 -6.50 5.63 -18.78
C ALA A 242 -6.69 7.03 -18.20
N MET A 243 -5.78 7.97 -18.49
CA MET A 243 -5.87 9.37 -18.06
C MET A 243 -6.97 10.15 -18.80
N LEU A 244 -7.42 9.66 -19.95
CA LEU A 244 -8.43 10.32 -20.79
C LEU A 244 -9.87 9.87 -20.47
N GLN A 245 -10.06 9.00 -19.52
CA GLN A 245 -11.40 8.54 -19.12
C GLN A 245 -12.22 9.68 -18.47
N PRO A 246 -13.53 9.78 -18.74
CA PRO A 246 -14.36 10.89 -18.28
C PRO A 246 -14.35 11.11 -16.76
N TYR A 247 -14.30 10.03 -15.99
CA TYR A 247 -14.28 10.11 -14.52
C TYR A 247 -12.93 10.62 -13.95
N VAL A 248 -11.83 10.51 -14.69
CA VAL A 248 -10.53 11.08 -14.32
C VAL A 248 -10.57 12.60 -14.35
N GLY A 249 -11.42 13.21 -15.19
CA GLY A 249 -11.65 14.64 -15.22
C GLY A 249 -12.05 15.22 -13.85
N TYR A 250 -12.84 14.47 -13.08
CA TYR A 250 -13.19 14.89 -11.71
C TYR A 250 -12.00 14.79 -10.74
N ALA A 251 -11.11 13.81 -10.92
CA ALA A 251 -9.88 13.71 -10.12
C ALA A 251 -8.91 14.86 -10.46
N ILE A 252 -8.83 15.24 -11.73
CA ILE A 252 -8.06 16.42 -12.19
C ILE A 252 -8.61 17.70 -11.53
N LEU A 253 -9.94 17.89 -11.53
CA LEU A 253 -10.57 19.05 -10.88
C LEU A 253 -10.34 19.04 -9.36
N ASN A 254 -10.45 17.89 -8.72
CA ASN A 254 -10.16 17.73 -7.29
C ASN A 254 -8.70 18.08 -6.98
N SER A 255 -7.74 17.64 -7.81
CA SER A 255 -6.31 17.98 -7.66
C SER A 255 -6.04 19.48 -7.83
N LEU A 256 -6.76 20.16 -8.73
CA LEU A 256 -6.69 21.61 -8.91
C LEU A 256 -7.19 22.33 -7.66
N ALA A 257 -8.32 21.91 -7.09
CA ALA A 257 -8.85 22.48 -5.86
C ALA A 257 -7.85 22.35 -4.69
N PHE A 258 -7.21 21.19 -4.57
CA PHE A 258 -6.19 20.99 -3.55
C PHE A 258 -4.92 21.82 -3.81
N LEU A 259 -4.52 22.01 -5.05
CA LEU A 259 -3.43 22.89 -5.43
C LEU A 259 -3.69 24.33 -4.99
N LEU A 260 -4.90 24.86 -5.21
CA LEU A 260 -5.27 26.20 -4.78
C LEU A 260 -5.18 26.34 -3.26
N PHE A 261 -5.63 25.35 -2.52
CA PHE A 261 -5.48 25.29 -1.07
C PHE A 261 -4.01 25.33 -0.65
N THR A 262 -3.14 24.50 -1.24
CA THR A 262 -1.71 24.45 -0.89
C THR A 262 -1.00 25.76 -1.26
N THR A 263 -1.37 26.39 -2.36
CA THR A 263 -0.86 27.70 -2.77
C THR A 263 -1.25 28.77 -1.75
N ALA A 264 -2.51 28.81 -1.32
CA ALA A 264 -2.99 29.74 -0.30
C ALA A 264 -2.30 29.52 1.04
N LEU A 265 -2.08 28.25 1.44
CA LEU A 265 -1.38 27.89 2.66
C LEU A 265 0.09 28.36 2.63
N SER A 266 0.78 28.18 1.52
CA SER A 266 2.16 28.65 1.34
C SER A 266 2.25 30.17 1.39
N LEU A 267 1.29 30.90 0.76
CA LEU A 267 1.19 32.35 0.88
C LEU A 267 0.96 32.79 2.33
N PHE A 268 0.07 32.13 3.04
CA PHE A 268 -0.23 32.42 4.43
C PHE A 268 1.01 32.25 5.33
N ILE A 269 1.71 31.12 5.23
CA ILE A 269 2.91 30.84 6.02
C ILE A 269 4.02 31.85 5.72
N SER A 270 4.19 32.26 4.47
CA SER A 270 5.21 33.24 4.10
C SER A 270 4.99 34.62 4.72
N THR A 271 3.77 34.94 5.17
CA THR A 271 3.49 36.23 5.84
C THR A 271 4.17 36.36 7.18
N PHE A 272 4.45 35.23 7.87
CA PHE A 272 5.16 35.20 9.14
C PHE A 272 6.68 35.33 8.97
N SER A 273 7.17 35.32 7.71
CA SER A 273 8.60 35.44 7.37
C SER A 273 9.51 34.47 8.18
N PRO A 274 9.21 33.18 8.23
CA PRO A 274 10.02 32.22 8.95
C PRO A 274 11.37 32.02 8.25
N ASP A 275 12.37 31.58 9.01
CA ASP A 275 13.67 31.19 8.47
C ASP A 275 13.53 29.92 7.60
N ASP A 276 14.48 29.68 6.69
CA ASP A 276 14.48 28.53 5.79
C ASP A 276 14.39 27.17 6.53
N ASN A 277 15.04 27.06 7.71
CA ASN A 277 14.96 25.87 8.55
C ASN A 277 13.54 25.64 9.09
N VAL A 278 12.86 26.72 9.49
CA VAL A 278 11.46 26.66 9.96
C VAL A 278 10.52 26.30 8.81
N LEU A 279 10.78 26.82 7.60
CA LEU A 279 10.00 26.44 6.40
C LEU A 279 10.14 24.95 6.10
N ASN A 280 11.36 24.41 6.11
CA ASN A 280 11.60 22.99 5.90
C ASN A 280 10.95 22.13 6.99
N MET A 281 11.02 22.55 8.25
CA MET A 281 10.36 21.88 9.36
C MET A 281 8.84 21.87 9.18
N LEU A 282 8.23 23.01 8.82
CA LEU A 282 6.80 23.13 8.56
C LEU A 282 6.38 22.27 7.35
N ALA A 283 7.17 22.27 6.28
CA ALA A 283 6.91 21.43 5.11
C ALA A 283 6.82 19.94 5.50
N ASN A 284 7.76 19.47 6.31
CA ASN A 284 7.79 18.09 6.78
C ASN A 284 6.65 17.79 7.75
N ILE A 285 6.44 18.64 8.77
CA ILE A 285 5.38 18.42 9.76
C ILE A 285 4.01 18.45 9.09
N VAL A 286 3.70 19.50 8.32
CA VAL A 286 2.39 19.63 7.67
C VAL A 286 2.22 18.56 6.58
N GLY A 287 3.25 18.35 5.74
CA GLY A 287 3.20 17.38 4.65
C GLY A 287 3.04 15.95 5.14
N LEU A 288 3.87 15.52 6.09
CA LEU A 288 3.82 14.16 6.63
C LEU A 288 2.57 13.95 7.50
N SER A 289 2.23 14.89 8.39
CA SER A 289 1.02 14.78 9.22
C SER A 289 -0.23 14.67 8.37
N MET A 290 -0.41 15.54 7.35
CA MET A 290 -1.51 15.44 6.42
C MET A 290 -1.51 14.12 5.67
N SER A 291 -0.34 13.62 5.25
CA SER A 291 -0.25 12.41 4.46
C SER A 291 -0.58 11.14 5.25
N PHE A 292 -0.14 11.06 6.51
CA PHE A 292 -0.46 9.92 7.36
C PHE A 292 -1.89 9.97 7.93
N LEU A 293 -2.34 11.14 8.40
CA LEU A 293 -3.67 11.26 9.04
C LEU A 293 -4.83 11.22 8.04
N CYS A 294 -4.60 11.61 6.79
CA CYS A 294 -5.66 11.78 5.80
C CYS A 294 -5.79 10.61 4.81
N GLY A 295 -4.85 9.66 4.81
CA GLY A 295 -4.97 8.51 3.93
C GLY A 295 -4.17 8.57 2.64
N VAL A 296 -3.14 9.43 2.55
CA VAL A 296 -2.25 9.50 1.38
C VAL A 296 -1.32 8.29 1.34
N PHE A 297 -0.62 8.00 2.45
CA PHE A 297 0.32 6.88 2.54
C PHE A 297 -0.33 5.60 3.07
N VAL A 298 -1.28 5.74 3.98
CA VAL A 298 -2.01 4.61 4.57
C VAL A 298 -3.47 4.72 4.15
N PRO A 299 -4.07 3.71 3.51
CA PRO A 299 -5.48 3.75 3.11
C PRO A 299 -6.40 4.11 4.28
N GLN A 300 -7.40 4.97 4.03
CA GLN A 300 -8.36 5.40 5.07
C GLN A 300 -9.09 4.23 5.74
N SER A 301 -9.23 3.10 5.06
CA SER A 301 -9.83 1.87 5.61
C SER A 301 -9.01 1.20 6.70
N MET A 302 -7.69 1.47 6.75
CA MET A 302 -6.77 0.91 7.75
C MET A 302 -6.56 1.86 8.94
N LEU A 303 -7.05 3.10 8.86
CA LEU A 303 -6.89 4.10 9.90
C LEU A 303 -7.97 3.95 10.98
N SER A 304 -7.59 4.10 12.25
CA SER A 304 -8.55 4.06 13.36
C SER A 304 -9.54 5.23 13.30
N GLY A 305 -10.73 5.05 13.87
CA GLY A 305 -11.77 6.08 13.89
C GLY A 305 -11.33 7.40 14.54
N SER A 306 -10.47 7.32 15.58
CA SER A 306 -9.90 8.50 16.25
C SER A 306 -8.98 9.31 15.34
N VAL A 307 -8.12 8.64 14.57
CA VAL A 307 -7.22 9.29 13.59
C VAL A 307 -8.03 9.94 12.48
N LEU A 308 -9.06 9.25 11.96
CA LEU A 308 -9.94 9.80 10.93
C LEU A 308 -10.74 11.01 11.45
N ALA A 309 -11.11 11.05 12.73
CA ALA A 309 -11.80 12.20 13.32
C ALA A 309 -10.92 13.46 13.27
N VAL A 310 -9.63 13.33 13.58
CA VAL A 310 -8.66 14.43 13.43
C VAL A 310 -8.44 14.75 11.94
N GLY A 311 -8.29 13.75 11.10
CA GLY A 311 -8.09 13.92 9.67
C GLY A 311 -9.21 14.72 8.98
N ARG A 312 -10.46 14.60 9.44
CA ARG A 312 -11.63 15.31 8.87
C ARG A 312 -11.51 16.84 8.90
N PHE A 313 -10.71 17.40 9.80
CA PHE A 313 -10.43 18.84 9.84
C PHE A 313 -9.42 19.27 8.76
N LEU A 314 -8.71 18.31 8.16
CA LEU A 314 -7.68 18.59 7.17
C LEU A 314 -8.22 18.45 5.74
N PRO A 315 -7.90 19.38 4.82
CA PRO A 315 -8.39 19.34 3.44
C PRO A 315 -7.96 18.09 2.67
N ALA A 316 -6.79 17.54 2.98
CA ALA A 316 -6.30 16.32 2.33
C ALA A 316 -7.21 15.11 2.59
N TYR A 317 -7.91 15.04 3.73
CA TYR A 317 -8.89 13.99 4.01
C TYR A 317 -10.02 13.96 2.98
N TRP A 318 -10.58 15.13 2.68
CA TRP A 318 -11.69 15.27 1.72
C TRP A 318 -11.23 15.00 0.30
N TYR A 319 -10.01 15.43 -0.01
CA TYR A 319 -9.38 15.14 -1.28
C TYR A 319 -9.24 13.63 -1.53
N ILE A 320 -8.68 12.90 -0.57
CA ILE A 320 -8.51 11.44 -0.67
C ILE A 320 -9.86 10.72 -0.68
N ARG A 321 -10.80 11.17 0.14
CA ARG A 321 -12.15 10.60 0.16
C ARG A 321 -12.85 10.75 -1.20
N ALA A 322 -12.74 11.90 -1.83
CA ALA A 322 -13.28 12.13 -3.17
C ALA A 322 -12.62 11.20 -4.21
N ASN A 323 -11.30 11.08 -4.19
CA ASN A 323 -10.57 10.18 -5.08
C ASN A 323 -10.98 8.71 -4.88
N ASN A 324 -11.15 8.26 -3.63
CA ASN A 324 -11.61 6.89 -3.34
C ASN A 324 -13.03 6.61 -3.87
N MET A 325 -13.92 7.61 -3.79
CA MET A 325 -15.27 7.51 -4.38
C MET A 325 -15.19 7.40 -5.91
N LEU A 326 -14.36 8.22 -6.56
CA LEU A 326 -14.17 8.20 -8.01
C LEU A 326 -13.57 6.87 -8.48
N ALA A 327 -12.62 6.29 -7.74
CA ALA A 327 -12.07 4.97 -8.00
C ALA A 327 -13.15 3.88 -7.93
N GLY A 328 -14.10 3.99 -7.00
CA GLY A 328 -15.26 3.09 -6.90
C GLY A 328 -16.21 3.18 -8.09
N PHE A 329 -16.44 4.37 -8.64
CA PHE A 329 -17.22 4.57 -9.85
C PHE A 329 -16.53 3.99 -11.10
N GLY A 330 -15.21 4.11 -11.20
CA GLY A 330 -14.44 3.51 -12.28
C GLY A 330 -14.57 1.98 -12.35
N LYS A 331 -14.66 1.30 -11.20
CA LYS A 331 -14.91 -0.15 -11.14
C LYS A 331 -16.29 -0.56 -11.60
N LYS A 332 -17.33 0.28 -11.38
CA LYS A 332 -18.71 -0.01 -11.82
C LYS A 332 -18.95 0.24 -13.31
N SER A 333 -18.12 1.05 -13.96
CA SER A 333 -18.28 1.35 -15.40
C SER A 333 -17.61 0.33 -16.31
N SER A 334 -16.80 -0.57 -15.77
CA SER A 334 -16.08 -1.62 -16.52
C SER A 334 -16.74 -3.00 -16.43
N THR A 335 -17.89 -3.12 -15.75
CA THR A 335 -18.78 -4.28 -15.75
C THR A 335 -20.01 -4.01 -16.59
#